data_b35995dd33a9824aedd0f5345dca64f1
#
_entry.id   b35995dd33a9824aedd0f5345dca64f1
#
_cell.length_a   1.000
_cell.length_b   1.000
_cell.length_c   1.000
_cell.angle_alpha   90.00
_cell.angle_beta   90.00
_cell.angle_gamma   90.00
#
_symmetry.space_group_name_H-M   'P 1'
#
loop_
_entity.id
_entity.type
_entity.pdbx_description
1 polymer ?
#
loop_
_entity_poly.entity_id
_entity_poly.type
_entity_poly.pdbx_seq_one_letter_code
_entity_poly.pdbx_strand_id
1 'polypeptide(L)'
;MPICRRASLVACVVIPLLLAWRAAPAQSRWRLSDPVVAIGRGESAGFGNVAGALRLANGGIIAADGQALELRYFDASGRLVARAGQRGDGPGEFRSIRALLRCGGDSAFVYDPILLRVSVFAPSGRYVRAIDLRAAGIGIPPYEAYCNSRGMLVFVNRSPSPPAAIGPRRPMVELTALPTSGSGLKSFGRSPASERYFTGREDMPRPLGALTLVAVGPSVIHVSTGRDEAGERRVEIRRMRADGTPLRPAIVDLPRARVTSRQLQTFIDAQVDAQRSQSDGARVRSLLESLKYPDEYPPLARLLAGAGGDLWASEYPIPGADSVRWHVIAPDGALRATLMAPVALDIVDVGDGALLGVWRDDMGVPTLRVHRFRASDGGPDARR
;
A
#
# COMPACT_ATOMS: atom_id res chain seq x y z
N MET A 1 52.21 -47.11 -60.34
CA MET A 1 52.23 -45.87 -59.55
C MET A 1 50.79 -45.75 -58.88
N PRO A 2 50.64 -46.00 -57.57
CA PRO A 2 49.37 -45.85 -56.91
C PRO A 2 49.28 -44.47 -56.21
N ILE A 3 48.20 -43.79 -56.42
CA ILE A 3 47.84 -42.49 -55.86
C ILE A 3 47.25 -42.71 -54.46
N CYS A 4 47.95 -42.16 -53.46
CA CYS A 4 47.53 -42.21 -52.06
C CYS A 4 46.45 -41.14 -51.80
N ARG A 5 45.22 -41.52 -51.50
CA ARG A 5 44.15 -40.61 -51.02
C ARG A 5 44.29 -40.47 -49.50
N ARG A 6 44.55 -39.26 -49.02
CA ARG A 6 44.48 -38.90 -47.60
C ARG A 6 43.00 -38.66 -47.25
N ALA A 7 42.49 -39.44 -46.33
CA ALA A 7 41.17 -39.18 -45.69
C ALA A 7 41.40 -38.25 -44.49
N SER A 8 40.78 -37.07 -44.54
CA SER A 8 40.74 -36.14 -43.42
C SER A 8 39.59 -36.51 -42.49
N LEU A 9 39.87 -36.94 -41.29
CA LEU A 9 38.88 -37.11 -40.20
C LEU A 9 38.55 -35.74 -39.64
N VAL A 10 37.32 -35.29 -39.83
CA VAL A 10 36.74 -34.14 -39.13
C VAL A 10 36.15 -34.64 -37.80
N ALA A 11 36.85 -34.34 -36.71
CA ALA A 11 36.36 -34.64 -35.39
C ALA A 11 35.28 -33.57 -35.00
N CYS A 12 34.02 -33.95 -35.01
CA CYS A 12 32.92 -33.14 -34.42
C CYS A 12 33.06 -33.13 -32.88
N VAL A 13 33.56 -32.05 -32.35
CA VAL A 13 33.51 -31.76 -30.89
C VAL A 13 32.08 -31.36 -30.55
N VAL A 14 31.31 -32.26 -30.00
CA VAL A 14 29.99 -31.98 -29.41
C VAL A 14 30.26 -31.39 -28.01
N ILE A 15 30.14 -30.05 -27.87
CA ILE A 15 30.15 -29.38 -26.59
C ILE A 15 28.78 -29.56 -25.96
N PRO A 16 28.66 -30.28 -24.84
CA PRO A 16 27.37 -30.36 -24.16
C PRO A 16 27.08 -28.97 -23.56
N LEU A 17 26.02 -28.28 -24.06
CA LEU A 17 25.44 -27.12 -23.44
C LEU A 17 24.82 -27.58 -22.12
N LEU A 18 25.56 -27.48 -21.03
CA LEU A 18 25.03 -27.59 -19.68
C LEU A 18 24.10 -26.39 -19.45
N LEU A 19 22.83 -26.55 -19.76
CA LEU A 19 21.74 -25.71 -19.27
C LEU A 19 21.74 -25.85 -17.76
N ALA A 20 22.48 -24.98 -17.09
CA ALA A 20 22.36 -24.79 -15.65
C ALA A 20 20.91 -24.30 -15.38
N TRP A 21 20.02 -25.22 -15.06
CA TRP A 21 18.75 -24.89 -14.48
C TRP A 21 19.06 -24.16 -13.16
N ARG A 22 19.02 -22.84 -13.20
CA ARG A 22 19.01 -22.06 -11.96
C ARG A 22 17.72 -22.43 -11.22
N ALA A 23 17.85 -23.27 -10.21
CA ALA A 23 16.78 -23.50 -9.26
C ALA A 23 16.31 -22.12 -8.80
N ALA A 24 15.01 -21.85 -8.98
CA ALA A 24 14.42 -20.63 -8.42
C ALA A 24 14.76 -20.60 -6.92
N PRO A 25 15.25 -19.47 -6.38
CA PRO A 25 15.60 -19.39 -4.97
C PRO A 25 14.37 -19.80 -4.15
N ALA A 26 14.56 -20.72 -3.22
CA ALA A 26 13.49 -21.18 -2.34
C ALA A 26 12.87 -19.95 -1.66
N GLN A 27 11.56 -19.79 -1.82
CA GLN A 27 10.82 -18.67 -1.23
C GLN A 27 10.93 -18.76 0.29
N SER A 28 11.56 -17.75 0.90
CA SER A 28 11.69 -17.71 2.36
C SER A 28 10.33 -17.44 2.98
N ARG A 29 9.97 -18.17 4.02
CA ARG A 29 8.85 -17.81 4.89
C ARG A 29 9.40 -16.93 6.01
N TRP A 30 8.79 -15.77 6.21
CA TRP A 30 9.13 -14.88 7.30
C TRP A 30 8.07 -15.01 8.41
N ARG A 31 8.52 -14.80 9.63
CA ARG A 31 7.65 -14.78 10.80
C ARG A 31 7.72 -13.42 11.48
N LEU A 32 6.58 -12.99 11.97
CA LEU A 32 6.43 -11.77 12.76
C LEU A 32 6.72 -12.10 14.23
N SER A 33 7.47 -11.24 14.91
CA SER A 33 7.62 -11.31 16.36
C SER A 33 6.38 -10.79 17.09
N ASP A 34 6.31 -10.97 18.39
CA ASP A 34 5.47 -10.12 19.23
C ASP A 34 5.89 -8.65 19.09
N PRO A 35 4.99 -7.69 19.39
CA PRO A 35 5.33 -6.28 19.29
C PRO A 35 6.47 -5.91 20.25
N VAL A 36 7.53 -5.31 19.71
CA VAL A 36 8.67 -4.82 20.51
C VAL A 36 8.42 -3.42 21.08
N VAL A 37 7.50 -2.66 20.46
CA VAL A 37 6.99 -1.37 20.93
C VAL A 37 5.49 -1.34 20.70
N ALA A 38 4.72 -0.84 21.66
CA ALA A 38 3.29 -0.61 21.57
C ALA A 38 2.95 0.77 22.16
N ILE A 39 2.30 1.63 21.37
CA ILE A 39 1.94 3.03 21.70
C ILE A 39 0.43 3.18 21.56
N GLY A 40 -0.18 3.98 22.45
CA GLY A 40 -1.61 4.28 22.37
C GLY A 40 -2.45 3.62 23.46
N ARG A 41 -1.81 2.96 24.44
CA ARG A 41 -2.46 2.51 25.67
C ARG A 41 -2.34 3.59 26.74
N GLY A 42 -3.48 4.10 27.23
CA GLY A 42 -3.55 5.13 28.26
C GLY A 42 -4.00 6.50 27.77
N GLU A 43 -4.49 7.34 28.69
CA GLU A 43 -5.21 8.60 28.39
C GLU A 43 -4.35 9.63 27.63
N SER A 44 -3.03 9.66 27.83
CA SER A 44 -2.14 10.65 27.20
C SER A 44 -1.64 10.27 25.82
N ALA A 45 -1.78 9.01 25.41
CA ALA A 45 -1.25 8.46 24.15
C ALA A 45 -2.30 7.89 23.21
N GLY A 46 -3.60 7.89 23.59
CA GLY A 46 -4.69 7.37 22.78
C GLY A 46 -4.87 8.15 21.47
N PHE A 47 -5.06 7.44 20.37
CA PHE A 47 -5.36 8.03 19.07
C PHE A 47 -6.85 7.99 18.79
N GLY A 48 -7.39 9.07 18.23
CA GLY A 48 -8.73 9.06 17.69
C GLY A 48 -8.81 8.40 16.32
N ASN A 49 -7.84 8.71 15.46
CA ASN A 49 -7.68 8.10 14.14
C ASN A 49 -6.24 8.24 13.66
N VAL A 50 -5.53 7.14 13.46
CA VAL A 50 -4.19 7.16 12.87
C VAL A 50 -4.32 7.29 11.35
N ALA A 51 -4.05 8.50 10.83
CA ALA A 51 -4.03 8.80 9.39
C ALA A 51 -2.72 8.36 8.70
N GLY A 52 -1.71 8.02 9.47
CA GLY A 52 -0.42 7.50 9.00
C GLY A 52 0.60 7.48 10.12
N ALA A 53 1.61 6.63 9.98
CA ALA A 53 2.75 6.58 10.88
C ALA A 53 4.02 6.20 10.14
N LEU A 54 5.17 6.70 10.60
CA LEU A 54 6.49 6.47 10.00
C LEU A 54 7.50 6.16 11.10
N ARG A 55 8.40 5.21 10.85
CA ARG A 55 9.58 4.98 11.68
C ARG A 55 10.71 5.90 11.23
N LEU A 56 11.41 6.51 12.18
CA LEU A 56 12.59 7.32 11.93
C LEU A 56 13.87 6.45 11.94
N ALA A 57 14.95 6.97 11.37
CA ALA A 57 16.24 6.27 11.33
C ALA A 57 16.80 5.95 12.74
N ASN A 58 16.49 6.78 13.74
CA ASN A 58 16.88 6.57 15.13
C ASN A 58 15.94 5.61 15.91
N GLY A 59 14.98 4.98 15.23
CA GLY A 59 13.98 4.10 15.82
C GLY A 59 12.75 4.80 16.41
N GLY A 60 12.73 6.15 16.45
CA GLY A 60 11.55 6.92 16.84
C GLY A 60 10.39 6.78 15.86
N ILE A 61 9.24 7.28 16.22
CA ILE A 61 8.02 7.17 15.41
C ILE A 61 7.36 8.55 15.31
N ILE A 62 6.90 8.91 14.12
CA ILE A 62 5.97 10.01 13.89
C ILE A 62 4.62 9.40 13.55
N ALA A 63 3.57 9.83 14.22
CA ALA A 63 2.20 9.45 13.93
C ALA A 63 1.32 10.68 13.67
N ALA A 64 0.46 10.60 12.69
CA ALA A 64 -0.53 11.63 12.40
C ALA A 64 -1.90 11.20 12.96
N ASP A 65 -2.44 11.96 13.89
CA ASP A 65 -3.80 11.80 14.38
C ASP A 65 -4.76 12.64 13.53
N GLY A 66 -5.51 11.99 12.66
CA GLY A 66 -6.45 12.64 11.75
C GLY A 66 -7.68 13.22 12.46
N GLN A 67 -8.01 12.78 13.67
CA GLN A 67 -9.11 13.33 14.46
C GLN A 67 -8.65 14.55 15.26
N ALA A 68 -7.49 14.45 15.92
CA ALA A 68 -6.90 15.56 16.68
C ALA A 68 -6.29 16.63 15.77
N LEU A 69 -6.00 16.30 14.51
CA LEU A 69 -5.31 17.16 13.54
C LEU A 69 -3.91 17.57 14.01
N GLU A 70 -3.18 16.60 14.56
CA GLU A 70 -1.82 16.81 15.07
C GLU A 70 -0.87 15.68 14.67
N LEU A 71 0.42 15.97 14.70
CA LEU A 71 1.50 15.01 14.64
C LEU A 71 2.01 14.74 16.06
N ARG A 72 2.25 13.48 16.36
CA ARG A 72 2.85 13.02 17.61
C ARG A 72 4.18 12.35 17.32
N TYR A 73 5.19 12.77 18.05
CA TYR A 73 6.56 12.28 17.92
C TYR A 73 6.89 11.42 19.14
N PHE A 74 7.38 10.22 18.90
CA PHE A 74 7.74 9.27 19.94
C PHE A 74 9.21 8.87 19.79
N ASP A 75 9.89 8.66 20.91
CA ASP A 75 11.23 8.07 20.90
C ASP A 75 11.17 6.55 20.60
N ALA A 76 12.33 5.91 20.49
CA ALA A 76 12.44 4.48 20.17
C ALA A 76 11.81 3.56 21.23
N SER A 77 11.57 4.05 22.45
CA SER A 77 10.86 3.31 23.51
C SER A 77 9.34 3.47 23.43
N GLY A 78 8.84 4.35 22.56
CA GLY A 78 7.42 4.66 22.42
C GLY A 78 6.93 5.78 23.37
N ARG A 79 7.83 6.51 24.04
CA ARG A 79 7.49 7.65 24.89
C ARG A 79 7.25 8.89 24.01
N LEU A 80 6.14 9.59 24.25
CA LEU A 80 5.81 10.86 23.56
C LEU A 80 6.85 11.92 23.90
N VAL A 81 7.48 12.53 22.89
CA VAL A 81 8.52 13.55 23.03
C VAL A 81 8.12 14.91 22.48
N ALA A 82 7.21 14.96 21.49
CA ALA A 82 6.73 16.23 20.96
C ALA A 82 5.34 16.07 20.29
N ARG A 83 4.64 17.20 20.14
CA ARG A 83 3.43 17.36 19.34
C ARG A 83 3.62 18.52 18.38
N ALA A 84 3.00 18.47 17.22
CA ALA A 84 3.02 19.55 16.24
C ALA A 84 1.72 19.56 15.42
N GLY A 85 1.31 20.75 15.01
CA GLY A 85 0.07 20.96 14.29
C GLY A 85 -1.14 21.11 15.22
N GLN A 86 -2.18 21.69 14.66
CA GLN A 86 -3.49 21.88 15.30
C GLN A 86 -4.53 22.16 14.22
N ARG A 87 -5.79 22.27 14.59
CA ARG A 87 -6.86 22.67 13.67
C ARG A 87 -6.71 24.11 13.25
N GLY A 88 -6.74 24.40 11.95
CA GLY A 88 -6.72 25.73 11.38
C GLY A 88 -6.20 25.78 9.95
N ASP A 89 -6.01 27.01 9.42
CA ASP A 89 -5.58 27.30 8.05
C ASP A 89 -4.16 27.87 7.98
N GLY A 90 -3.60 28.27 9.11
CA GLY A 90 -2.29 28.88 9.21
C GLY A 90 -1.12 27.94 8.90
N PRO A 91 0.12 28.44 8.94
CA PRO A 91 1.32 27.65 8.78
C PRO A 91 1.42 26.56 9.87
N GLY A 92 1.52 25.31 9.45
CA GLY A 92 1.60 24.16 10.37
C GLY A 92 0.26 23.71 10.95
N GLU A 93 -0.86 24.32 10.58
CA GLU A 93 -2.21 23.90 10.99
C GLU A 93 -2.86 23.00 9.95
N PHE A 94 -3.96 22.32 10.27
CA PHE A 94 -4.64 21.35 9.43
C PHE A 94 -6.15 21.52 9.45
N ARG A 95 -6.79 21.36 8.30
CA ARG A 95 -8.23 21.10 8.16
C ARG A 95 -8.52 19.60 8.03
N SER A 96 -7.57 18.87 7.48
CA SER A 96 -7.61 17.42 7.35
C SER A 96 -6.18 16.88 7.30
N ILE A 97 -5.98 15.66 7.79
CA ILE A 97 -4.76 14.90 7.56
C ILE A 97 -5.15 13.65 6.80
N ARG A 98 -4.80 13.58 5.51
CA ARG A 98 -5.10 12.44 4.65
C ARG A 98 -3.97 11.43 4.59
N ALA A 99 -2.73 11.89 4.60
CA ALA A 99 -1.55 11.06 4.56
C ALA A 99 -0.36 11.71 5.24
N LEU A 100 0.44 10.88 5.89
CA LEU A 100 1.77 11.21 6.38
C LEU A 100 2.78 10.50 5.48
N LEU A 101 3.69 11.26 4.86
CA LEU A 101 4.58 10.79 3.82
C LEU A 101 6.05 10.95 4.21
N ARG A 102 6.89 10.02 3.77
CA ARG A 102 8.35 10.08 3.86
C ARG A 102 8.92 10.54 2.51
N CYS A 103 9.49 11.74 2.45
CA CYS A 103 10.03 12.33 1.22
C CYS A 103 11.58 12.43 1.22
N GLY A 104 12.25 11.56 1.92
CA GLY A 104 13.69 11.62 2.17
C GLY A 104 14.02 12.17 3.54
N GLY A 105 15.03 11.62 4.16
CA GLY A 105 15.38 11.90 5.54
C GLY A 105 14.23 11.61 6.51
N ASP A 106 14.28 12.25 7.67
CA ASP A 106 13.32 12.06 8.76
C ASP A 106 12.27 13.18 8.85
N SER A 107 12.13 14.01 7.80
CA SER A 107 11.09 15.03 7.74
C SER A 107 9.72 14.42 7.48
N ALA A 108 8.70 14.93 8.16
CA ALA A 108 7.31 14.56 7.96
C ALA A 108 6.67 15.46 6.90
N PHE A 109 6.09 14.87 5.87
CA PHE A 109 5.28 15.55 4.86
C PHE A 109 3.82 15.15 5.05
N VAL A 110 2.95 16.13 5.24
CA VAL A 110 1.54 15.90 5.60
C VAL A 110 0.64 16.45 4.51
N TYR A 111 -0.11 15.58 3.86
CA TYR A 111 -1.07 15.97 2.83
C TYR A 111 -2.42 16.33 3.45
N ASP A 112 -2.84 17.58 3.20
CA ASP A 112 -4.16 18.11 3.54
C ASP A 112 -4.96 18.37 2.27
N PRO A 113 -5.98 17.55 1.96
CA PRO A 113 -6.79 17.70 0.75
C PRO A 113 -7.76 18.90 0.81
N ILE A 114 -8.12 19.39 2.01
CA ILE A 114 -9.02 20.55 2.17
C ILE A 114 -8.26 21.83 1.89
N LEU A 115 -7.08 21.98 2.46
CA LEU A 115 -6.20 23.11 2.20
C LEU A 115 -5.44 23.01 0.89
N LEU A 116 -5.47 21.84 0.25
CA LEU A 116 -4.79 21.52 -1.00
C LEU A 116 -3.29 21.82 -0.92
N ARG A 117 -2.65 21.35 0.14
CA ARG A 117 -1.22 21.55 0.39
C ARG A 117 -0.55 20.33 1.01
N VAL A 118 0.76 20.30 0.91
CA VAL A 118 1.61 19.37 1.68
C VAL A 118 2.47 20.19 2.62
N SER A 119 2.21 20.06 3.93
CA SER A 119 2.98 20.73 4.99
C SER A 119 4.20 19.89 5.37
N VAL A 120 5.34 20.54 5.59
CA VAL A 120 6.62 19.90 5.90
C VAL A 120 7.04 20.25 7.32
N PHE A 121 7.35 19.23 8.11
CA PHE A 121 7.83 19.34 9.48
C PHE A 121 9.20 18.68 9.63
N ALA A 122 10.07 19.33 10.38
CA ALA A 122 11.36 18.75 10.77
C ALA A 122 11.17 17.55 11.74
N PRO A 123 12.18 16.70 11.92
CA PRO A 123 12.13 15.60 12.91
C PRO A 123 11.86 16.07 14.36
N SER A 124 12.15 17.33 14.66
CA SER A 124 11.85 17.98 15.95
C SER A 124 10.38 18.38 16.14
N GLY A 125 9.53 18.23 15.11
CA GLY A 125 8.16 18.72 15.10
C GLY A 125 8.01 20.19 14.68
N ARG A 126 9.10 20.91 14.40
CA ARG A 126 9.02 22.30 13.93
C ARG A 126 8.49 22.36 12.50
N TYR A 127 7.46 23.18 12.27
CA TYR A 127 7.01 23.49 10.91
C TYR A 127 8.13 24.16 10.10
N VAL A 128 8.28 23.74 8.84
CA VAL A 128 9.30 24.25 7.92
C VAL A 128 8.69 25.09 6.82
N ARG A 129 7.74 24.52 6.06
CA ARG A 129 7.09 25.16 4.92
C ARG A 129 5.87 24.36 4.46
N ALA A 130 5.10 24.91 3.53
CA ALA A 130 4.10 24.18 2.76
C ALA A 130 4.44 24.17 1.27
N ILE A 131 3.94 23.15 0.57
CA ILE A 131 3.89 23.06 -0.88
C ILE A 131 2.44 23.28 -1.27
N ASP A 132 2.14 24.38 -1.93
CA ASP A 132 0.80 24.71 -2.43
C ASP A 132 0.55 23.91 -3.72
N LEU A 133 -0.43 23.02 -3.67
CA LEU A 133 -0.76 22.17 -4.81
C LEU A 133 -1.53 22.93 -5.90
N ARG A 134 -2.29 23.99 -5.55
CA ARG A 134 -2.96 24.83 -6.55
C ARG A 134 -1.94 25.61 -7.38
N ALA A 135 -0.96 26.21 -6.71
CA ALA A 135 0.13 26.90 -7.39
C ALA A 135 0.96 25.95 -8.28
N ALA A 136 1.03 24.66 -7.90
CA ALA A 136 1.67 23.62 -8.70
C ALA A 136 0.81 23.09 -9.88
N GLY A 137 -0.44 23.57 -10.06
CA GLY A 137 -1.34 23.15 -11.12
C GLY A 137 -2.32 22.03 -10.75
N ILE A 138 -2.40 21.64 -9.49
CA ILE A 138 -3.35 20.63 -8.99
C ILE A 138 -4.55 21.33 -8.37
N GLY A 139 -5.63 21.51 -9.14
CA GLY A 139 -6.84 22.24 -8.73
C GLY A 139 -7.89 21.40 -8.00
N ILE A 140 -7.83 20.07 -8.13
CA ILE A 140 -8.77 19.13 -7.50
C ILE A 140 -7.97 18.25 -6.52
N PRO A 141 -8.47 18.05 -5.28
CA PRO A 141 -7.77 17.22 -4.32
C PRO A 141 -7.51 15.80 -4.85
N PRO A 142 -6.24 15.36 -4.91
CA PRO A 142 -5.90 13.96 -5.22
C PRO A 142 -6.57 12.98 -4.26
N TYR A 143 -6.88 11.77 -4.75
CA TYR A 143 -7.35 10.69 -3.90
C TYR A 143 -6.30 10.25 -2.90
N GLU A 144 -5.05 10.14 -3.38
CA GLU A 144 -3.91 9.64 -2.64
C GLU A 144 -2.67 10.46 -2.97
N ALA A 145 -1.78 10.54 -2.00
CA ALA A 145 -0.47 11.16 -2.11
C ALA A 145 0.58 10.22 -1.54
N TYR A 146 1.71 10.17 -2.22
CA TYR A 146 2.90 9.39 -1.86
C TYR A 146 4.13 10.25 -2.04
N CYS A 147 5.27 9.77 -1.53
CA CYS A 147 6.54 10.41 -1.80
C CYS A 147 7.67 9.38 -1.86
N ASN A 148 8.69 9.65 -2.65
CA ASN A 148 9.90 8.85 -2.65
C ASN A 148 11.02 9.53 -1.86
N SER A 149 12.09 8.78 -1.57
CA SER A 149 13.23 9.29 -0.82
C SER A 149 14.05 10.35 -1.57
N ARG A 150 13.78 10.57 -2.86
CA ARG A 150 14.43 11.60 -3.68
C ARG A 150 13.64 12.92 -3.73
N GLY A 151 12.60 13.05 -2.91
CA GLY A 151 11.78 14.26 -2.86
C GLY A 151 10.84 14.42 -4.04
N MET A 152 10.27 13.33 -4.54
CA MET A 152 9.23 13.34 -5.57
C MET A 152 7.89 12.93 -4.94
N LEU A 153 6.97 13.87 -4.86
CA LEU A 153 5.57 13.59 -4.53
C LEU A 153 4.89 12.93 -5.74
N VAL A 154 4.09 11.91 -5.49
CA VAL A 154 3.28 11.22 -6.50
C VAL A 154 1.83 11.26 -6.06
N PHE A 155 0.96 11.70 -6.95
CA PHE A 155 -0.47 11.84 -6.68
C PHE A 155 -1.30 10.95 -7.60
N VAL A 156 -2.37 10.40 -7.03
CA VAL A 156 -3.44 9.74 -7.77
C VAL A 156 -4.60 10.73 -7.89
N ASN A 157 -4.68 11.37 -9.05
CA ASN A 157 -5.65 12.44 -9.29
C ASN A 157 -6.96 11.90 -9.84
N ARG A 158 -8.05 12.58 -9.49
CA ARG A 158 -9.36 12.31 -10.09
C ARG A 158 -9.35 12.72 -11.54
N SER A 159 -9.85 11.85 -12.41
CA SER A 159 -10.21 12.24 -13.77
C SER A 159 -11.71 12.57 -13.81
N PRO A 160 -12.12 13.68 -14.42
CA PRO A 160 -13.55 13.93 -14.65
C PRO A 160 -14.18 12.72 -15.31
N SER A 161 -15.30 12.26 -14.77
CA SER A 161 -16.05 11.12 -15.31
C SER A 161 -17.46 11.58 -15.62
N PRO A 162 -17.99 11.29 -16.82
CA PRO A 162 -19.37 11.64 -17.17
C PRO A 162 -20.36 10.99 -16.21
N PRO A 163 -21.61 11.48 -16.12
CA PRO A 163 -22.66 10.85 -15.35
C PRO A 163 -22.72 9.34 -15.66
N ALA A 164 -22.77 8.53 -14.63
CA ALA A 164 -22.74 7.09 -14.77
C ALA A 164 -24.16 6.52 -14.69
N ALA A 165 -24.41 5.43 -15.41
CA ALA A 165 -25.58 4.59 -15.17
C ALA A 165 -25.49 3.94 -13.78
N ILE A 166 -26.65 3.60 -13.18
CA ILE A 166 -26.69 2.86 -11.92
C ILE A 166 -25.93 1.54 -12.08
N GLY A 167 -25.07 1.24 -11.11
CA GLY A 167 -24.30 0.00 -11.09
C GLY A 167 -22.80 0.19 -10.93
N PRO A 168 -22.03 -0.90 -11.08
CA PRO A 168 -20.59 -0.87 -10.96
C PRO A 168 -19.96 -0.11 -12.12
N ARG A 169 -18.90 0.67 -11.80
CA ARG A 169 -18.13 1.43 -12.78
C ARG A 169 -16.67 1.50 -12.39
N ARG A 170 -15.81 1.74 -13.36
CA ARG A 170 -14.38 1.88 -13.14
C ARG A 170 -13.88 3.15 -13.82
N PRO A 171 -13.89 4.31 -13.13
CA PRO A 171 -13.40 5.56 -13.68
C PRO A 171 -11.90 5.50 -13.93
N MET A 172 -11.37 6.50 -14.63
CA MET A 172 -9.93 6.66 -14.80
C MET A 172 -9.36 7.58 -13.72
N VAL A 173 -8.11 7.35 -13.34
CA VAL A 173 -7.28 8.25 -12.55
C VAL A 173 -6.05 8.62 -13.35
N GLU A 174 -5.45 9.74 -13.03
CA GLU A 174 -4.18 10.18 -13.57
C GLU A 174 -3.11 10.15 -12.48
N LEU A 175 -1.98 9.55 -12.77
CA LEU A 175 -0.81 9.62 -11.91
C LEU A 175 0.03 10.82 -12.31
N THR A 176 0.33 11.68 -11.34
CA THR A 176 1.23 12.82 -11.55
C THR A 176 2.35 12.83 -10.53
N ALA A 177 3.46 13.41 -10.88
CA ALA A 177 4.61 13.61 -10.00
C ALA A 177 4.96 15.09 -9.90
N LEU A 178 5.26 15.53 -8.68
CA LEU A 178 5.66 16.88 -8.35
C LEU A 178 6.91 16.83 -7.48
N PRO A 179 8.03 17.46 -7.88
CA PRO A 179 9.17 17.63 -6.99
C PRO A 179 8.77 18.39 -5.72
N THR A 180 9.40 18.08 -4.60
CA THR A 180 9.13 18.78 -3.33
C THR A 180 9.53 20.26 -3.34
N SER A 181 10.16 20.74 -4.42
CA SER A 181 10.32 22.18 -4.69
C SER A 181 8.99 22.89 -4.97
N GLY A 182 7.95 22.14 -5.35
CA GLY A 182 6.62 22.67 -5.66
C GLY A 182 6.42 23.11 -7.11
N SER A 183 7.34 22.76 -8.02
CA SER A 183 7.26 23.09 -9.44
C SER A 183 7.66 21.93 -10.33
N GLY A 184 7.25 21.95 -11.60
CA GLY A 184 7.59 20.91 -12.56
C GLY A 184 6.67 19.67 -12.47
N LEU A 185 5.36 19.89 -12.31
CA LEU A 185 4.35 18.83 -12.36
C LEU A 185 4.45 18.03 -13.67
N LYS A 186 4.51 16.71 -13.58
CA LYS A 186 4.58 15.77 -14.72
C LYS A 186 3.45 14.77 -14.63
N SER A 187 2.86 14.40 -15.77
CA SER A 187 1.93 13.27 -15.87
C SER A 187 2.69 11.98 -16.17
N PHE A 188 2.30 10.90 -15.50
CA PHE A 188 2.72 9.52 -15.78
C PHE A 188 1.63 8.73 -16.48
N GLY A 189 0.62 9.43 -16.99
CA GLY A 189 -0.48 8.84 -17.72
C GLY A 189 -1.66 8.42 -16.85
N ARG A 190 -2.60 7.76 -17.50
CA ARG A 190 -3.88 7.36 -16.90
C ARG A 190 -3.93 5.87 -16.61
N SER A 191 -4.73 5.52 -15.61
CA SER A 191 -4.94 4.15 -15.17
C SER A 191 -6.39 3.96 -14.76
N PRO A 192 -6.98 2.76 -14.90
CA PRO A 192 -8.26 2.48 -14.25
C PRO A 192 -8.15 2.75 -12.75
N ALA A 193 -9.16 3.39 -12.17
CA ALA A 193 -9.27 3.59 -10.72
C ALA A 193 -9.75 2.30 -10.02
N SER A 194 -9.81 2.30 -8.70
CA SER A 194 -10.59 1.30 -7.97
C SER A 194 -12.05 1.36 -8.39
N GLU A 195 -12.71 0.20 -8.39
CA GLU A 195 -14.11 0.13 -8.76
C GLU A 195 -15.00 0.92 -7.81
N ARG A 196 -16.01 1.52 -8.37
CA ARG A 196 -17.04 2.26 -7.68
C ARG A 196 -18.41 1.72 -8.04
N TYR A 197 -19.39 2.04 -7.24
CA TYR A 197 -20.80 1.74 -7.50
C TYR A 197 -21.61 3.02 -7.45
N PHE A 198 -22.34 3.32 -8.52
CA PHE A 198 -23.27 4.43 -8.55
C PHE A 198 -24.67 3.92 -8.24
N THR A 199 -25.28 4.44 -7.18
CA THR A 199 -26.63 4.03 -6.71
C THR A 199 -27.76 4.80 -7.36
N GLY A 200 -27.45 5.75 -8.26
CA GLY A 200 -28.39 6.74 -8.78
C GLY A 200 -28.40 8.04 -7.97
N ARG A 201 -27.87 8.03 -6.76
CA ARG A 201 -27.71 9.21 -5.89
C ARG A 201 -26.28 9.44 -5.46
N GLU A 202 -25.61 8.37 -5.06
CA GLU A 202 -24.26 8.40 -4.51
C GLU A 202 -23.29 7.56 -5.35
N ASP A 203 -22.08 8.03 -5.44
CA ASP A 203 -20.96 7.30 -6.06
C ASP A 203 -20.02 6.85 -4.94
N MET A 204 -20.05 5.58 -4.59
CA MET A 204 -19.30 4.99 -3.47
C MET A 204 -18.25 3.97 -3.96
N PRO A 205 -17.22 3.67 -3.18
CA PRO A 205 -16.36 2.52 -3.47
C PRO A 205 -17.21 1.25 -3.58
N ARG A 206 -16.99 0.45 -4.64
CA ARG A 206 -17.68 -0.85 -4.79
C ARG A 206 -17.12 -1.83 -3.76
N PRO A 207 -17.93 -2.31 -2.80
CA PRO A 207 -17.45 -3.32 -1.87
C PRO A 207 -16.98 -4.57 -2.61
N LEU A 208 -15.86 -5.16 -2.19
CA LEU A 208 -15.21 -6.32 -2.79
C LEU A 208 -14.80 -6.12 -4.27
N GLY A 209 -14.90 -4.90 -4.79
CA GLY A 209 -14.55 -4.56 -6.18
C GLY A 209 -13.05 -4.48 -6.42
N ALA A 210 -12.65 -4.48 -7.68
CA ALA A 210 -11.25 -4.38 -8.07
C ALA A 210 -10.61 -3.08 -7.58
N LEU A 211 -9.40 -3.21 -7.03
CA LEU A 211 -8.64 -2.10 -6.46
C LEU A 211 -7.53 -1.66 -7.42
N THR A 212 -7.28 -0.36 -7.44
CA THR A 212 -6.05 0.19 -8.00
C THR A 212 -5.18 0.62 -6.84
N LEU A 213 -4.02 0.00 -6.75
CA LEU A 213 -3.06 0.13 -5.67
C LEU A 213 -1.80 0.79 -6.20
N VAL A 214 -1.29 1.76 -5.45
CA VAL A 214 -0.04 2.45 -5.77
C VAL A 214 0.91 2.33 -4.57
N ALA A 215 2.18 2.09 -4.85
CA ALA A 215 3.24 2.21 -3.86
C ALA A 215 4.42 2.94 -4.48
N VAL A 216 5.04 3.83 -3.73
CA VAL A 216 6.15 4.65 -4.20
C VAL A 216 7.38 4.36 -3.34
N GLY A 217 8.29 3.61 -3.91
CA GLY A 217 9.58 3.27 -3.31
C GLY A 217 10.67 4.33 -3.60
N PRO A 218 11.89 4.10 -3.10
CA PRO A 218 12.98 5.07 -3.24
C PRO A 218 13.24 5.50 -4.69
N SER A 219 13.08 4.60 -5.65
CA SER A 219 13.37 4.86 -7.07
C SER A 219 12.32 4.33 -8.04
N VAL A 220 11.32 3.58 -7.54
CA VAL A 220 10.34 2.87 -8.36
C VAL A 220 8.93 3.16 -7.87
N ILE A 221 8.06 3.46 -8.82
CA ILE A 221 6.61 3.57 -8.62
C ILE A 221 6.00 2.24 -9.07
N HIS A 222 5.15 1.67 -8.24
CA HIS A 222 4.46 0.41 -8.47
C HIS A 222 2.96 0.68 -8.59
N VAL A 223 2.32 0.07 -9.59
CA VAL A 223 0.87 0.22 -9.82
C VAL A 223 0.28 -1.15 -10.15
N SER A 224 -0.69 -1.59 -9.35
CA SER A 224 -1.53 -2.74 -9.64
C SER A 224 -2.96 -2.26 -9.87
N THR A 225 -3.59 -2.72 -10.93
CA THR A 225 -4.99 -2.42 -11.25
C THR A 225 -5.92 -3.60 -10.99
N GLY A 226 -5.44 -4.59 -10.25
CA GLY A 226 -6.13 -5.84 -10.04
C GLY A 226 -5.69 -6.91 -11.04
N ARG A 227 -6.60 -7.78 -11.45
CA ARG A 227 -6.31 -8.79 -12.48
C ARG A 227 -6.31 -8.16 -13.86
N ASP A 228 -5.52 -8.70 -14.74
CA ASP A 228 -5.66 -8.45 -16.18
C ASP A 228 -6.93 -9.12 -16.73
N GLU A 229 -7.36 -8.69 -17.89
CA GLU A 229 -8.56 -9.21 -18.56
C GLU A 229 -8.35 -10.64 -19.11
N ALA A 230 -7.12 -11.10 -19.17
CA ALA A 230 -6.75 -12.40 -19.77
C ALA A 230 -7.12 -13.61 -18.89
N GLY A 231 -7.64 -13.39 -17.71
CA GLY A 231 -8.20 -14.48 -16.89
C GLY A 231 -7.18 -15.41 -16.24
N GLU A 232 -5.91 -15.06 -16.28
CA GLU A 232 -4.83 -15.84 -15.68
C GLU A 232 -4.79 -15.71 -14.14
N ARG A 233 -4.14 -16.68 -13.48
CA ARG A 233 -3.84 -16.61 -12.03
C ARG A 233 -2.86 -15.51 -11.68
N ARG A 234 -2.27 -14.86 -12.65
CA ARG A 234 -1.21 -13.86 -12.52
C ARG A 234 -1.77 -12.48 -12.22
N VAL A 235 -1.14 -11.82 -11.30
CA VAL A 235 -1.36 -10.40 -11.00
C VAL A 235 -0.12 -9.64 -11.41
N GLU A 236 -0.29 -8.76 -12.38
CA GLU A 236 0.78 -7.88 -12.83
C GLU A 236 0.83 -6.63 -11.98
N ILE A 237 2.02 -6.33 -11.46
CA ILE A 237 2.32 -5.05 -10.82
C ILE A 237 3.24 -4.28 -11.76
N ARG A 238 2.69 -3.31 -12.45
CA ARG A 238 3.46 -2.42 -13.33
C ARG A 238 4.45 -1.63 -12.50
N ARG A 239 5.64 -1.42 -13.06
CA ARG A 239 6.73 -0.74 -12.40
C ARG A 239 7.30 0.32 -13.33
N MET A 240 7.62 1.49 -12.78
CA MET A 240 8.27 2.56 -13.52
C MET A 240 9.24 3.32 -12.63
N ARG A 241 10.26 3.89 -13.21
CA ARG A 241 11.16 4.81 -12.51
C ARG A 241 10.45 6.14 -12.22
N ALA A 242 11.04 6.92 -11.33
CA ALA A 242 10.54 8.27 -11.00
C ALA A 242 10.55 9.27 -12.18
N ASP A 243 11.26 8.96 -13.27
CA ASP A 243 11.25 9.72 -14.52
C ASP A 243 10.13 9.29 -15.50
N GLY A 244 9.40 8.21 -15.16
CA GLY A 244 8.35 7.61 -15.99
C GLY A 244 8.83 6.43 -16.85
N THR A 245 10.14 6.12 -16.89
CA THR A 245 10.67 4.99 -17.67
C THR A 245 10.08 3.66 -17.18
N PRO A 246 9.42 2.87 -18.03
CA PRO A 246 8.86 1.59 -17.64
C PRO A 246 9.96 0.58 -17.28
N LEU A 247 9.68 -0.26 -16.30
CA LEU A 247 10.51 -1.38 -15.89
C LEU A 247 9.75 -2.69 -16.14
N ARG A 248 10.48 -3.82 -16.12
CA ARG A 248 9.86 -5.14 -16.16
C ARG A 248 8.86 -5.24 -15.00
N PRO A 249 7.58 -5.64 -15.27
CA PRO A 249 6.59 -5.79 -14.23
C PRO A 249 6.99 -6.90 -13.23
N ALA A 250 6.52 -6.76 -12.00
CA ALA A 250 6.54 -7.87 -11.06
C ALA A 250 5.28 -8.71 -11.25
N ILE A 251 5.45 -10.03 -11.20
CA ILE A 251 4.35 -10.99 -11.35
C ILE A 251 4.18 -11.74 -10.04
N VAL A 252 2.94 -11.76 -9.53
CA VAL A 252 2.56 -12.55 -8.37
C VAL A 252 1.50 -13.55 -8.80
N ASP A 253 1.78 -14.84 -8.59
CA ASP A 253 0.82 -15.90 -8.87
C ASP A 253 -0.12 -16.05 -7.67
N LEU A 254 -1.38 -15.66 -7.85
CA LEU A 254 -2.41 -15.73 -6.82
C LEU A 254 -3.61 -16.54 -7.29
N PRO A 255 -4.08 -17.49 -6.48
CA PRO A 255 -5.29 -18.22 -6.81
C PRO A 255 -6.49 -17.25 -6.87
N ARG A 256 -7.45 -17.56 -7.71
CA ARG A 256 -8.73 -16.84 -7.71
C ARG A 256 -9.53 -17.24 -6.49
N ALA A 257 -10.00 -16.28 -5.75
CA ALA A 257 -10.88 -16.48 -4.60
C ALA A 257 -12.29 -16.01 -4.96
N ARG A 258 -13.25 -16.94 -5.03
CA ARG A 258 -14.65 -16.63 -5.31
C ARG A 258 -15.32 -16.02 -4.08
N VAL A 259 -16.21 -15.09 -4.33
CA VAL A 259 -17.09 -14.52 -3.29
C VAL A 259 -18.23 -15.53 -3.07
N THR A 260 -18.26 -16.16 -1.90
CA THR A 260 -19.36 -17.07 -1.52
C THR A 260 -20.45 -16.31 -0.77
N SER A 261 -21.70 -16.80 -0.81
CA SER A 261 -22.82 -16.20 -0.10
C SER A 261 -22.58 -16.09 1.41
N ARG A 262 -21.91 -17.09 2.00
CA ARG A 262 -21.53 -17.05 3.42
C ARG A 262 -20.57 -15.92 3.75
N GLN A 263 -19.51 -15.76 2.95
CA GLN A 263 -18.52 -14.69 3.14
C GLN A 263 -19.12 -13.32 2.89
N LEU A 264 -20.01 -13.20 1.89
CA LEU A 264 -20.75 -11.97 1.65
C LEU A 264 -21.63 -11.60 2.86
N GLN A 265 -22.33 -12.57 3.44
CA GLN A 265 -23.11 -12.33 4.64
C GLN A 265 -22.22 -11.88 5.81
N THR A 266 -21.09 -12.59 6.04
CA THR A 266 -20.11 -12.19 7.07
C THR A 266 -19.61 -10.75 6.86
N PHE A 267 -19.36 -10.35 5.60
CA PHE A 267 -18.97 -8.97 5.28
C PHE A 267 -20.09 -7.98 5.64
N ILE A 268 -21.33 -8.25 5.22
CA ILE A 268 -22.49 -7.38 5.47
C ILE A 268 -22.70 -7.23 6.98
N ASP A 269 -22.70 -8.34 7.72
CA ASP A 269 -22.92 -8.33 9.16
C ASP A 269 -21.83 -7.50 9.86
N ALA A 270 -20.56 -7.66 9.52
CA ALA A 270 -19.47 -6.86 10.06
C ALA A 270 -19.63 -5.35 9.78
N GLN A 271 -20.15 -4.97 8.60
CA GLN A 271 -20.42 -3.55 8.28
C GLN A 271 -21.60 -3.00 9.07
N VAL A 272 -22.61 -3.81 9.34
CA VAL A 272 -23.80 -3.45 10.14
C VAL A 272 -23.39 -3.29 11.61
N ASP A 273 -22.63 -4.23 12.16
CA ASP A 273 -22.20 -4.24 13.57
C ASP A 273 -21.27 -3.05 13.88
N ALA A 274 -20.54 -2.55 12.86
CA ALA A 274 -19.73 -1.35 13.00
C ALA A 274 -20.53 -0.04 13.12
N GLN A 275 -21.86 -0.06 12.98
CA GLN A 275 -22.68 1.13 13.07
C GLN A 275 -22.98 1.50 14.53
N ARG A 276 -23.15 2.80 14.79
CA ARG A 276 -23.40 3.33 16.14
C ARG A 276 -24.83 3.14 16.63
N SER A 277 -25.78 2.98 15.72
CA SER A 277 -27.18 2.81 16.04
C SER A 277 -27.82 1.69 15.22
N GLN A 278 -28.88 1.11 15.74
CA GLN A 278 -29.66 0.06 15.07
C GLN A 278 -30.31 0.56 13.77
N SER A 279 -30.80 1.81 13.75
CA SER A 279 -31.38 2.41 12.55
C SER A 279 -30.33 2.63 11.45
N ASP A 280 -29.09 3.01 11.80
CA ASP A 280 -27.99 3.13 10.85
C ASP A 280 -27.59 1.75 10.33
N GLY A 281 -27.54 0.74 11.19
CA GLY A 281 -27.30 -0.64 10.81
C GLY A 281 -28.32 -1.18 9.81
N ALA A 282 -29.60 -0.96 10.04
CA ALA A 282 -30.68 -1.38 9.12
C ALA A 282 -30.55 -0.70 7.73
N ARG A 283 -30.23 0.60 7.72
CA ARG A 283 -30.00 1.35 6.47
C ARG A 283 -28.79 0.84 5.71
N VAL A 284 -27.69 0.59 6.41
CA VAL A 284 -26.46 0.03 5.82
C VAL A 284 -26.72 -1.37 5.26
N ARG A 285 -27.43 -2.22 5.97
CA ARG A 285 -27.83 -3.56 5.50
C ARG A 285 -28.62 -3.47 4.20
N SER A 286 -29.71 -2.68 4.19
CA SER A 286 -30.56 -2.50 3.01
C SER A 286 -29.76 -2.00 1.80
N LEU A 287 -28.85 -1.04 2.01
CA LEU A 287 -27.97 -0.57 0.95
C LEU A 287 -27.07 -1.69 0.43
N LEU A 288 -26.35 -2.37 1.32
CA LEU A 288 -25.39 -3.41 0.93
C LEU A 288 -26.08 -4.59 0.22
N GLU A 289 -27.25 -5.02 0.69
CA GLU A 289 -28.03 -6.09 0.05
C GLU A 289 -28.56 -5.70 -1.35
N SER A 290 -28.71 -4.41 -1.63
CA SER A 290 -29.14 -3.91 -2.96
C SER A 290 -28.00 -3.85 -4.00
N LEU A 291 -26.74 -4.01 -3.59
CA LEU A 291 -25.59 -3.86 -4.48
C LEU A 291 -25.33 -5.13 -5.31
N LYS A 292 -24.81 -4.93 -6.51
CA LYS A 292 -24.30 -6.02 -7.32
C LYS A 292 -22.81 -6.26 -7.00
N TYR A 293 -22.51 -7.37 -6.35
CA TYR A 293 -21.17 -7.78 -5.97
C TYR A 293 -20.41 -8.43 -7.13
N PRO A 294 -19.06 -8.42 -7.10
CA PRO A 294 -18.25 -9.22 -8.05
C PRO A 294 -18.29 -10.70 -7.67
N ASP A 295 -18.01 -11.57 -8.64
CA ASP A 295 -17.94 -13.02 -8.42
C ASP A 295 -16.64 -13.44 -7.72
N GLU A 296 -15.60 -12.60 -7.78
CA GLU A 296 -14.27 -12.86 -7.22
C GLU A 296 -13.76 -11.68 -6.41
N TYR A 297 -13.00 -11.95 -5.36
CA TYR A 297 -12.28 -10.94 -4.60
C TYR A 297 -11.18 -10.29 -5.42
N PRO A 298 -10.83 -9.02 -5.12
CA PRO A 298 -9.58 -8.45 -5.61
C PRO A 298 -8.40 -9.35 -5.19
N PRO A 299 -7.38 -9.51 -6.04
CA PRO A 299 -6.24 -10.35 -5.67
C PRO A 299 -5.39 -9.75 -4.56
N LEU A 300 -5.26 -8.43 -4.54
CA LEU A 300 -4.47 -7.66 -3.60
C LEU A 300 -5.31 -6.59 -2.92
N ALA A 301 -5.00 -6.28 -1.66
CA ALA A 301 -5.62 -5.19 -0.90
C ALA A 301 -4.68 -4.00 -0.70
N ARG A 302 -3.35 -4.22 -0.65
CA ARG A 302 -2.37 -3.16 -0.38
C ARG A 302 -1.06 -3.40 -1.08
N LEU A 303 -0.40 -2.27 -1.39
CA LEU A 303 1.00 -2.22 -1.77
C LEU A 303 1.72 -1.25 -0.83
N LEU A 304 2.89 -1.65 -0.33
CA LEU A 304 3.79 -0.80 0.44
C LEU A 304 5.20 -0.93 -0.14
N ALA A 305 5.89 0.17 -0.28
CA ALA A 305 7.29 0.16 -0.68
C ALA A 305 8.16 0.33 0.57
N GLY A 306 9.02 -0.63 0.83
CA GLY A 306 9.98 -0.59 1.92
C GLY A 306 11.13 0.36 1.63
N ALA A 307 11.77 0.84 2.70
CA ALA A 307 12.94 1.74 2.60
C ALA A 307 14.10 1.12 1.81
N GLY A 308 14.26 -0.21 1.86
CA GLY A 308 15.26 -0.96 1.08
C GLY A 308 14.91 -1.19 -0.39
N GLY A 309 13.74 -0.70 -0.85
CA GLY A 309 13.26 -0.86 -2.22
C GLY A 309 12.46 -2.15 -2.47
N ASP A 310 12.28 -2.99 -1.47
CA ASP A 310 11.37 -4.14 -1.54
C ASP A 310 9.92 -3.63 -1.65
N LEU A 311 9.12 -4.31 -2.47
CA LEU A 311 7.68 -4.08 -2.55
C LEU A 311 6.96 -5.15 -1.72
N TRP A 312 6.08 -4.72 -0.86
CA TRP A 312 5.21 -5.55 -0.04
C TRP A 312 3.79 -5.50 -0.60
N ALA A 313 3.22 -6.65 -0.94
CA ALA A 313 1.88 -6.77 -1.50
C ALA A 313 1.04 -7.70 -0.61
N SER A 314 -0.05 -7.19 -0.02
CA SER A 314 -0.96 -8.03 0.74
C SER A 314 -2.01 -8.65 -0.19
N GLU A 315 -2.33 -9.92 0.02
CA GLU A 315 -3.55 -10.50 -0.52
C GLU A 315 -4.78 -9.77 0.03
N TYR A 316 -5.91 -9.92 -0.63
CA TYR A 316 -7.16 -9.38 -0.11
C TYR A 316 -7.62 -10.20 1.10
N PRO A 317 -7.89 -9.58 2.26
CA PRO A 317 -8.37 -10.30 3.43
C PRO A 317 -9.81 -10.79 3.18
N ILE A 318 -9.98 -12.11 3.14
CA ILE A 318 -11.30 -12.71 2.99
C ILE A 318 -12.10 -12.50 4.29
N PRO A 319 -13.39 -12.08 4.21
CA PRO A 319 -14.21 -11.88 5.39
C PRO A 319 -14.23 -13.10 6.31
N GLY A 320 -13.93 -12.88 7.61
CA GLY A 320 -13.81 -13.93 8.62
C GLY A 320 -12.42 -14.55 8.73
N ALA A 321 -11.42 -14.12 7.95
CA ALA A 321 -10.04 -14.55 8.13
C ALA A 321 -9.35 -13.77 9.25
N ASP A 322 -8.55 -14.46 10.09
CA ASP A 322 -7.79 -13.84 11.17
C ASP A 322 -6.44 -13.28 10.71
N SER A 323 -5.95 -13.74 9.56
CA SER A 323 -4.65 -13.37 9.03
C SER A 323 -4.67 -13.22 7.52
N VAL A 324 -3.74 -12.43 7.00
CA VAL A 324 -3.55 -12.15 5.58
C VAL A 324 -2.10 -12.39 5.19
N ARG A 325 -1.89 -12.93 3.98
CA ARG A 325 -0.55 -13.15 3.45
C ARG A 325 -0.03 -11.89 2.77
N TRP A 326 1.24 -11.60 3.06
CA TRP A 326 2.03 -10.59 2.40
C TRP A 326 3.11 -11.24 1.55
N HIS A 327 3.27 -10.75 0.34
CA HIS A 327 4.33 -11.12 -0.59
C HIS A 327 5.39 -10.02 -0.59
N VAL A 328 6.64 -10.39 -0.34
CA VAL A 328 7.77 -9.47 -0.37
C VAL A 328 8.51 -9.67 -1.69
N ILE A 329 8.52 -8.64 -2.51
CA ILE A 329 9.06 -8.66 -3.87
C ILE A 329 10.33 -7.80 -3.85
N ALA A 330 11.43 -8.39 -4.29
CA ALA A 330 12.72 -7.72 -4.37
C ALA A 330 12.75 -6.60 -5.44
N PRO A 331 13.72 -5.69 -5.40
CA PRO A 331 13.83 -4.60 -6.37
C PRO A 331 13.94 -5.04 -7.84
N ASP A 332 14.40 -6.25 -8.11
CA ASP A 332 14.42 -6.85 -9.45
C ASP A 332 13.06 -7.38 -9.94
N GLY A 333 12.08 -7.47 -9.04
CA GLY A 333 10.74 -7.97 -9.29
C GLY A 333 10.51 -9.44 -8.95
N ALA A 334 11.51 -10.13 -8.41
CA ALA A 334 11.40 -11.52 -7.98
C ALA A 334 10.71 -11.62 -6.60
N LEU A 335 9.90 -12.66 -6.40
CA LEU A 335 9.33 -12.95 -5.09
C LEU A 335 10.43 -13.46 -4.15
N ARG A 336 10.68 -12.71 -3.08
CA ARG A 336 11.72 -12.95 -2.09
C ARG A 336 11.24 -13.77 -0.92
N ALA A 337 10.07 -13.41 -0.39
CA ALA A 337 9.52 -14.03 0.81
C ALA A 337 8.01 -13.88 0.90
N THR A 338 7.41 -14.64 1.80
CA THR A 338 6.03 -14.45 2.25
C THR A 338 5.98 -14.30 3.77
N LEU A 339 5.02 -13.53 4.26
CA LEU A 339 4.75 -13.30 5.69
C LEU A 339 3.26 -13.40 5.94
N MET A 340 2.85 -14.05 7.03
CA MET A 340 1.48 -13.97 7.53
C MET A 340 1.40 -12.89 8.60
N ALA A 341 0.42 -11.99 8.48
CA ALA A 341 0.15 -10.95 9.47
C ALA A 341 -1.32 -11.02 9.90
N PRO A 342 -1.65 -10.70 11.16
CA PRO A 342 -3.05 -10.58 11.60
C PRO A 342 -3.80 -9.52 10.77
N VAL A 343 -5.07 -9.77 10.43
CA VAL A 343 -5.91 -8.80 9.71
C VAL A 343 -6.10 -7.50 10.53
N ALA A 344 -6.11 -7.61 11.86
CA ALA A 344 -6.21 -6.47 12.77
C ALA A 344 -4.97 -5.54 12.75
N LEU A 345 -3.85 -5.98 12.13
CA LEU A 345 -2.62 -5.20 12.01
C LEU A 345 -2.53 -4.56 10.63
N ASP A 346 -2.90 -3.29 10.55
CA ASP A 346 -2.76 -2.47 9.35
C ASP A 346 -1.31 -1.99 9.21
N ILE A 347 -0.49 -2.70 8.41
CA ILE A 347 0.93 -2.36 8.22
C ILE A 347 1.03 -1.05 7.41
N VAL A 348 1.72 -0.05 7.98
CA VAL A 348 1.83 1.30 7.39
C VAL A 348 3.25 1.69 7.01
N ASP A 349 4.27 1.07 7.61
CA ASP A 349 5.67 1.31 7.26
C ASP A 349 6.51 0.04 7.43
N VAL A 350 7.48 -0.19 6.53
CA VAL A 350 8.34 -1.37 6.52
C VAL A 350 9.77 -0.98 6.19
N GLY A 351 10.73 -1.55 6.90
CA GLY A 351 12.16 -1.33 6.67
C GLY A 351 13.01 -1.86 7.81
N ASP A 352 14.29 -2.08 7.57
CA ASP A 352 15.30 -2.44 8.57
C ASP A 352 14.92 -3.65 9.45
N GLY A 353 14.35 -4.70 8.84
CA GLY A 353 13.95 -5.92 9.55
C GLY A 353 12.78 -5.75 10.51
N ALA A 354 12.03 -4.64 10.40
CA ALA A 354 10.86 -4.38 11.21
C ALA A 354 9.74 -3.74 10.39
N LEU A 355 8.53 -3.84 10.90
CA LEU A 355 7.37 -3.15 10.39
C LEU A 355 6.68 -2.36 11.50
N LEU A 356 6.03 -1.28 11.11
CA LEU A 356 5.13 -0.50 11.93
C LEU A 356 3.70 -0.72 11.43
N GLY A 357 2.80 -1.07 12.33
CA GLY A 357 1.40 -1.25 12.02
C GLY A 357 0.49 -0.53 13.01
N VAL A 358 -0.71 -0.24 12.55
CA VAL A 358 -1.83 0.21 13.37
C VAL A 358 -2.65 -1.02 13.73
N TRP A 359 -2.63 -1.39 15.00
CA TRP A 359 -3.47 -2.44 15.53
C TRP A 359 -4.79 -1.83 16.01
N ARG A 360 -5.90 -2.45 15.64
CA ARG A 360 -7.21 -2.10 16.19
C ARG A 360 -7.69 -3.24 17.08
N ASP A 361 -8.06 -2.89 18.30
CA ASP A 361 -8.69 -3.87 19.21
C ASP A 361 -10.16 -4.11 18.83
N ASP A 362 -10.83 -4.97 19.60
CA ASP A 362 -12.23 -5.35 19.36
C ASP A 362 -13.20 -4.15 19.46
N MET A 363 -12.79 -3.08 20.13
CA MET A 363 -13.53 -1.82 20.21
C MET A 363 -13.15 -0.82 19.10
N GLY A 364 -12.24 -1.21 18.21
CA GLY A 364 -11.72 -0.37 17.13
C GLY A 364 -10.69 0.68 17.58
N VAL A 365 -10.22 0.66 18.82
CA VAL A 365 -9.24 1.61 19.34
C VAL A 365 -7.87 1.36 18.71
N PRO A 366 -7.29 2.36 18.01
CA PRO A 366 -6.03 2.16 17.34
C PRO A 366 -4.84 2.27 18.30
N THR A 367 -3.88 1.36 18.14
CA THR A 367 -2.57 1.40 18.77
C THR A 367 -1.48 1.21 17.74
N LEU A 368 -0.36 1.87 17.88
CA LEU A 368 0.80 1.64 17.02
C LEU A 368 1.63 0.49 17.60
N ARG A 369 2.05 -0.43 16.72
CA ARG A 369 2.89 -1.58 17.10
C ARG A 369 4.07 -1.72 16.16
N VAL A 370 5.24 -1.86 16.72
CA VAL A 370 6.45 -2.23 15.97
C VAL A 370 6.71 -3.71 16.17
N HIS A 371 6.82 -4.44 15.08
CA HIS A 371 7.16 -5.86 15.08
C HIS A 371 8.47 -6.06 14.31
N ARG A 372 9.30 -7.01 14.74
CA ARG A 372 10.41 -7.52 13.94
C ARG A 372 9.95 -8.67 13.06
N PHE A 373 10.57 -8.83 11.92
CA PHE A 373 10.38 -10.02 11.10
C PHE A 373 11.73 -10.65 10.76
N ARG A 374 11.74 -11.98 10.64
CA ARG A 374 12.93 -12.76 10.28
C ARG A 374 12.53 -13.97 9.45
N ALA A 375 13.47 -14.48 8.65
CA ALA A 375 13.30 -15.76 8.00
C ALA A 375 13.01 -16.83 9.07
N SER A 376 12.02 -17.69 8.85
CA SER A 376 11.85 -18.88 9.64
C SER A 376 12.97 -19.85 9.22
N ASP A 377 13.82 -20.25 10.16
CA ASP A 377 14.78 -21.31 9.94
C ASP A 377 14.01 -22.52 9.41
N GLY A 378 14.44 -23.06 8.26
CA GLY A 378 13.76 -24.13 7.56
C GLY A 378 13.85 -25.45 8.32
N GLY A 379 13.08 -25.56 9.40
CA GLY A 379 12.75 -26.86 10.01
C GLY A 379 11.60 -27.50 9.22
N PRO A 380 11.61 -28.82 8.96
CA PRO A 380 10.52 -29.49 8.29
C PRO A 380 9.22 -29.31 9.07
N ASP A 381 8.18 -28.97 8.35
CA ASP A 381 6.80 -28.84 8.83
C ASP A 381 6.43 -30.13 9.62
N ALA A 382 6.45 -30.05 10.94
CA ALA A 382 5.91 -31.11 11.77
C ALA A 382 4.40 -31.13 11.59
N ARG A 383 3.95 -31.96 10.65
CA ARG A 383 2.55 -32.34 10.56
C ARG A 383 2.16 -33.04 11.84
N ARG A 384 1.25 -32.45 12.58
CA ARG A 384 0.28 -33.18 13.40
C ARG A 384 -1.08 -32.49 13.33
#